data_11907a2593bf63a4b0673d20df245100
#
_entry.id   11907a2593bf63a4b0673d20df245100
#
_cell.length_a   1.000
_cell.length_b   1.000
_cell.length_c   1.000
_cell.angle_alpha   90.00
_cell.angle_beta   90.00
_cell.angle_gamma   90.00
#
_symmetry.space_group_name_H-M   'P 1'
#
loop_
_entity.id
_entity.type
_entity.pdbx_description
1 polymer ?
#
loop_
_entity_poly.entity_id
_entity_poly.type
_entity_poly.pdbx_seq_one_letter_code
_entity_poly.pdbx_strand_id
1 'polypeptide(L)'
;MADMKNVFVKIKEWWSAHGITKRRLIQLYSALLFNSYLKGYITGDIFKGATKNLCTPGLNCYSCPGAVTSCPLGALQNSFSASGKTAPYYMLGIIMLYGIIFGRWICGWLCPFGLLQDLLHKIKTPKLKKNRFTRVLSFLKYVLLVLFVVVIPLLYMTRDFPLPAFCKYICPAGTVGGAIGLLINPENEGMFGMLGPLFTWKFALAVSIIVACVFIYRTFCRFICPLGALYGFFNKFSLFGIKLEKDKCINCGKCISVCKMDIHHVGDMECINCGECIPVCPTKAITYKGAKIILPDNEIEAAGTDEEKAAVEKKREKRVKLASRITALVLSLTLIGSLVYFNFIYDDGVDIPTDGETEEDDGIPTGSAIGYKCPTYYLDLVDGSGEINVKDLRGKIVIINFWGTWCGPCKQELPDFDRVATEYEGEVVVLTIHTVDYAEEAPEYINTHFPDSKMLFAYDESLTDTIDMYFTLLGGTSSYPRTLVLDERGVIVFTADGKVEHSQLVEAIEDAKNK
;
A
#
# COMPACT_ATOMS: atom_id res chain seq x y z
N MET A 1 44.26 9.28 16.66
CA MET A 1 43.15 9.18 17.65
C MET A 1 42.54 10.54 18.02
N ALA A 2 43.32 11.63 18.11
CA ALA A 2 42.78 12.99 18.39
C ALA A 2 41.83 13.53 17.30
N ASP A 3 42.13 13.24 16.05
CA ASP A 3 41.31 13.71 14.91
C ASP A 3 39.92 13.05 14.82
N MET A 4 39.81 11.78 15.13
CA MET A 4 38.51 11.09 15.18
C MET A 4 37.62 11.62 16.33
N LYS A 5 38.18 11.95 17.48
CA LYS A 5 37.41 12.58 18.57
C LYS A 5 36.86 13.94 18.17
N ASN A 6 37.63 14.76 17.46
CA ASN A 6 37.20 16.06 16.96
C ASN A 6 36.11 15.93 15.88
N VAL A 7 36.19 14.93 15.01
CA VAL A 7 35.12 14.62 14.02
C VAL A 7 33.85 14.18 14.73
N PHE A 8 33.93 13.30 15.74
CA PHE A 8 32.77 12.89 16.54
C PHE A 8 32.14 14.06 17.32
N VAL A 9 32.94 14.97 17.85
CA VAL A 9 32.45 16.17 18.53
C VAL A 9 31.75 17.11 17.54
N LYS A 10 32.34 17.36 16.38
CA LYS A 10 31.70 18.17 15.31
C LYS A 10 30.43 17.54 14.77
N ILE A 11 30.40 16.21 14.59
CA ILE A 11 29.18 15.49 14.21
C ILE A 11 28.13 15.62 15.32
N LYS A 12 28.52 15.50 16.58
CA LYS A 12 27.60 15.62 17.72
C LYS A 12 27.06 17.03 17.87
N GLU A 13 27.88 18.07 17.65
CA GLU A 13 27.48 19.48 17.65
C GLU A 13 26.61 19.79 16.44
N TRP A 14 26.94 19.30 15.25
CA TRP A 14 26.10 19.39 14.06
C TRP A 14 24.75 18.69 14.26
N TRP A 15 24.75 17.50 14.86
CA TRP A 15 23.54 16.75 15.24
C TRP A 15 22.72 17.47 16.30
N SER A 16 23.33 18.16 17.27
CA SER A 16 22.62 18.93 18.28
C SER A 16 22.02 20.21 17.70
N ALA A 17 22.70 20.84 16.75
CA ALA A 17 22.25 22.07 16.10
C ALA A 17 21.21 21.83 14.97
N HIS A 18 21.36 20.72 14.22
CA HIS A 18 20.48 20.35 13.11
C HIS A 18 19.64 19.11 13.42
N GLY A 19 19.60 18.68 14.69
CA GLY A 19 19.20 17.39 15.20
C GLY A 19 17.95 16.82 14.56
N ILE A 20 18.11 15.59 14.04
CA ILE A 20 16.98 14.70 13.83
C ILE A 20 16.33 14.53 15.20
N THR A 21 15.21 15.19 15.43
CA THR A 21 14.49 15.07 16.70
C THR A 21 14.11 13.61 16.90
N LYS A 22 14.00 13.13 18.16
CA LYS A 22 13.54 11.76 18.49
C LYS A 22 12.29 11.38 17.70
N ARG A 23 11.41 12.34 17.48
CA ARG A 23 10.20 12.19 16.66
C ARG A 23 10.51 11.77 15.22
N ARG A 24 11.48 12.40 14.57
CA ARG A 24 11.85 12.07 13.17
C ARG A 24 12.56 10.73 13.06
N LEU A 25 13.34 10.35 14.08
CA LEU A 25 13.94 9.00 14.12
C LEU A 25 12.85 7.93 14.21
N ILE A 26 11.82 8.13 15.02
CA ILE A 26 10.68 7.21 15.12
C ILE A 26 9.89 7.16 13.79
N GLN A 27 9.68 8.31 13.14
CA GLN A 27 9.02 8.34 11.82
C GLN A 27 9.86 7.62 10.75
N LEU A 28 11.18 7.80 10.75
CA LEU A 28 12.07 7.12 9.81
C LEU A 28 12.08 5.60 10.07
N TYR A 29 12.19 5.19 11.33
CA TYR A 29 12.07 3.80 11.74
C TYR A 29 10.76 3.18 11.24
N SER A 30 9.64 3.85 11.48
CA SER A 30 8.32 3.40 11.05
C SER A 30 8.22 3.31 9.52
N ALA A 31 8.78 4.30 8.80
CA ALA A 31 8.82 4.28 7.34
C ALA A 31 9.62 3.09 6.79
N LEU A 32 10.78 2.80 7.36
CA LEU A 32 11.62 1.67 6.96
C LEU A 32 10.99 0.33 7.32
N LEU A 33 10.39 0.22 8.50
CA LEU A 33 9.75 -1.02 8.95
C LEU A 33 8.56 -1.40 8.06
N PHE A 34 7.70 -0.43 7.73
CA PHE A 34 6.51 -0.68 6.90
C PHE A 34 6.83 -0.84 5.42
N ASN A 35 8.03 -0.45 4.99
CA ASN A 35 8.51 -0.57 3.61
C ASN A 35 9.85 -1.30 3.57
N SER A 36 9.95 -2.43 4.25
CA SER A 36 11.19 -3.19 4.40
C SER A 36 11.48 -4.15 3.24
N TYR A 37 10.58 -4.34 2.28
CA TYR A 37 10.81 -5.15 1.08
C TYR A 37 11.50 -4.30 0.00
N LEU A 38 12.81 -4.04 0.20
CA LEU A 38 13.60 -3.21 -0.73
C LEU A 38 13.89 -3.93 -2.05
N LYS A 39 13.90 -5.27 -2.04
CA LYS A 39 14.05 -6.11 -3.24
C LYS A 39 13.03 -5.72 -4.31
N GLY A 40 11.79 -5.39 -3.95
CA GLY A 40 10.74 -5.00 -4.89
C GLY A 40 11.04 -3.75 -5.74
N TYR A 41 11.92 -2.85 -5.28
CA TYR A 41 12.38 -1.73 -6.11
C TYR A 41 13.43 -2.16 -7.15
N ILE A 42 14.09 -3.29 -6.94
CA ILE A 42 15.10 -3.84 -7.86
C ILE A 42 14.43 -4.79 -8.86
N THR A 43 13.53 -5.65 -8.39
CA THR A 43 12.80 -6.62 -9.23
C THR A 43 11.60 -6.03 -9.96
N GLY A 44 11.14 -4.83 -9.58
CA GLY A 44 9.93 -4.22 -10.16
C GLY A 44 8.61 -4.78 -9.60
N ASP A 45 8.66 -5.65 -8.58
CA ASP A 45 7.52 -6.37 -8.04
C ASP A 45 6.91 -5.70 -6.82
N ILE A 46 5.62 -5.99 -6.58
CA ILE A 46 4.91 -5.61 -5.37
C ILE A 46 4.89 -6.82 -4.44
N PHE A 47 5.32 -6.63 -3.19
CA PHE A 47 5.22 -7.67 -2.15
C PHE A 47 3.79 -8.20 -2.01
N LYS A 48 3.60 -9.55 -2.05
CA LYS A 48 2.29 -10.22 -2.04
C LYS A 48 2.02 -11.02 -0.75
N GLY A 49 2.98 -11.11 0.18
CA GLY A 49 2.89 -11.95 1.36
C GLY A 49 1.79 -11.56 2.35
N ALA A 50 1.41 -12.49 3.23
CA ALA A 50 0.32 -12.38 4.20
C ALA A 50 0.36 -11.14 5.11
N THR A 51 1.54 -10.54 5.32
CA THR A 51 1.67 -9.30 6.09
C THR A 51 0.98 -8.09 5.44
N LYS A 52 0.63 -8.15 4.13
CA LYS A 52 -0.23 -7.14 3.47
C LYS A 52 -1.61 -7.03 4.12
N ASN A 53 -2.10 -8.09 4.76
CA ASN A 53 -3.37 -8.08 5.47
C ASN A 53 -3.29 -7.27 6.79
N LEU A 54 -2.07 -6.94 7.25
CA LEU A 54 -1.88 -6.07 8.40
C LEU A 54 -1.91 -4.61 7.99
N CYS A 55 -2.78 -3.84 8.62
CA CYS A 55 -2.85 -2.40 8.38
C CYS A 55 -1.85 -1.63 9.25
N THR A 56 -1.07 -0.74 8.60
CA THR A 56 -0.26 0.23 9.33
C THR A 56 -1.14 1.31 9.97
N PRO A 57 -0.70 1.93 11.07
CA PRO A 57 -1.45 3.04 11.64
C PRO A 57 -1.42 4.30 10.76
N GLY A 58 -0.43 4.46 9.87
CA GLY A 58 -0.22 5.64 9.02
C GLY A 58 -0.64 5.44 7.58
N LEU A 59 -0.42 6.47 6.76
CA LEU A 59 -0.62 6.40 5.32
C LEU A 59 0.57 5.68 4.68
N ASN A 60 0.34 4.49 4.14
CA ASN A 60 1.31 3.68 3.42
C ASN A 60 0.63 2.96 2.26
N CYS A 61 1.04 3.24 1.02
CA CYS A 61 0.35 2.68 -0.15
C CYS A 61 0.62 1.17 -0.28
N TYR A 62 -0.45 0.38 -0.43
CA TYR A 62 -0.32 -1.07 -0.64
C TYR A 62 0.33 -1.44 -1.99
N SER A 63 0.21 -0.55 -3.00
CA SER A 63 0.87 -0.73 -4.31
C SER A 63 2.33 -0.24 -4.34
N CYS A 64 2.91 0.16 -3.21
CA CYS A 64 4.32 0.51 -3.13
C CYS A 64 5.16 -0.78 -3.18
N PRO A 65 6.19 -0.87 -4.05
CA PRO A 65 7.07 -2.05 -4.13
C PRO A 65 7.64 -2.47 -2.78
N GLY A 66 8.13 -1.51 -2.01
CA GLY A 66 8.72 -1.78 -0.70
C GLY A 66 7.73 -2.07 0.43
N ALA A 67 6.42 -1.85 0.24
CA ALA A 67 5.44 -1.94 1.32
C ALA A 67 5.09 -3.38 1.67
N VAL A 68 5.40 -3.79 2.89
CA VAL A 68 5.08 -5.13 3.45
C VAL A 68 3.74 -5.16 4.19
N THR A 69 3.05 -4.02 4.28
CA THR A 69 1.78 -3.82 4.98
C THR A 69 0.88 -2.86 4.20
N SER A 70 -0.40 -2.77 4.56
CA SER A 70 -1.39 -1.98 3.84
C SER A 70 -1.82 -0.70 4.56
N CYS A 71 -2.33 0.27 3.79
CA CYS A 71 -2.96 1.47 4.32
C CYS A 71 -4.38 1.17 4.80
N PRO A 72 -4.76 1.53 6.04
CA PRO A 72 -6.10 1.23 6.56
C PRO A 72 -7.21 1.95 5.77
N LEU A 73 -6.90 3.09 5.15
CA LEU A 73 -7.87 3.83 4.34
C LEU A 73 -8.13 3.14 3.00
N GLY A 74 -7.09 2.59 2.37
CA GLY A 74 -7.21 1.81 1.13
C GLY A 74 -7.95 0.50 1.38
N ALA A 75 -7.55 -0.22 2.42
CA ALA A 75 -8.19 -1.46 2.82
C ALA A 75 -9.68 -1.26 3.17
N LEU A 76 -10.04 -0.17 3.87
CA LEU A 76 -11.43 0.17 4.17
C LEU A 76 -12.26 0.37 2.89
N GLN A 77 -11.74 1.10 1.90
CA GLN A 77 -12.47 1.36 0.65
C GLN A 77 -12.64 0.09 -0.18
N ASN A 78 -11.61 -0.76 -0.23
CA ASN A 78 -11.70 -2.05 -0.93
C ASN A 78 -12.66 -3.02 -0.23
N SER A 79 -12.72 -3.02 1.10
CA SER A 79 -13.61 -3.89 1.86
C SER A 79 -15.10 -3.61 1.66
N PHE A 80 -15.50 -2.42 1.22
CA PHE A 80 -16.90 -2.13 0.90
C PHE A 80 -17.40 -2.93 -0.31
N SER A 81 -16.52 -3.38 -1.18
CA SER A 81 -16.88 -4.12 -2.40
C SER A 81 -16.68 -5.62 -2.27
N ALA A 82 -15.65 -6.05 -1.54
CA ALA A 82 -15.31 -7.46 -1.37
C ALA A 82 -16.27 -8.23 -0.46
N SER A 83 -17.07 -7.55 0.36
CA SER A 83 -17.83 -8.22 1.44
C SER A 83 -19.27 -8.57 1.09
N GLY A 84 -19.69 -8.58 -0.17
CA GLY A 84 -21.02 -9.05 -0.56
C GLY A 84 -22.17 -8.55 0.35
N LYS A 85 -22.22 -7.24 0.68
CA LYS A 85 -23.18 -6.58 1.60
C LYS A 85 -22.88 -6.68 3.10
N THR A 86 -21.72 -7.20 3.53
CA THR A 86 -21.32 -7.19 4.94
C THR A 86 -20.49 -5.95 5.28
N ALA A 87 -20.64 -5.40 6.47
CA ALA A 87 -19.86 -4.24 6.88
C ALA A 87 -18.40 -4.65 7.14
N PRO A 88 -17.42 -3.79 6.78
CA PRO A 88 -15.99 -4.09 6.94
C PRO A 88 -15.53 -3.99 8.40
N TYR A 89 -16.07 -4.85 9.27
CA TYR A 89 -15.87 -4.79 10.73
C TYR A 89 -14.40 -4.84 11.13
N TYR A 90 -13.59 -5.65 10.44
CA TYR A 90 -12.16 -5.75 10.71
C TYR A 90 -11.45 -4.41 10.51
N MET A 91 -11.67 -3.74 9.38
CA MET A 91 -11.05 -2.45 9.08
C MET A 91 -11.52 -1.34 10.00
N LEU A 92 -12.84 -1.30 10.29
CA LEU A 92 -13.41 -0.36 11.26
C LEU A 92 -12.83 -0.58 12.65
N GLY A 93 -12.73 -1.83 13.09
CA GLY A 93 -12.15 -2.20 14.39
C GLY A 93 -10.69 -1.75 14.52
N ILE A 94 -9.84 -1.97 13.51
CA ILE A 94 -8.44 -1.53 13.51
C ILE A 94 -8.34 0.01 13.55
N ILE A 95 -9.11 0.72 12.72
CA ILE A 95 -9.12 2.19 12.70
C ILE A 95 -9.55 2.75 14.05
N MET A 96 -10.59 2.17 14.66
CA MET A 96 -11.06 2.55 15.99
C MET A 96 -10.00 2.26 17.07
N LEU A 97 -9.37 1.09 17.03
CA LEU A 97 -8.31 0.71 17.96
C LEU A 97 -7.15 1.71 17.90
N TYR A 98 -6.64 2.00 16.72
CA TYR A 98 -5.58 3.00 16.52
C TYR A 98 -6.03 4.41 16.93
N GLY A 99 -7.27 4.77 16.63
CA GLY A 99 -7.87 6.03 17.02
C GLY A 99 -7.94 6.22 18.55
N ILE A 100 -8.44 5.23 19.26
CA ILE A 100 -8.59 5.25 20.73
C ILE A 100 -7.21 5.24 21.41
N ILE A 101 -6.29 4.44 20.93
CA ILE A 101 -4.96 4.36 21.56
C ILE A 101 -4.16 5.63 21.26
N PHE A 102 -4.02 5.99 19.99
CA PHE A 102 -3.05 6.99 19.56
C PHE A 102 -3.67 8.29 19.01
N GLY A 103 -4.88 8.26 18.45
CA GLY A 103 -5.45 9.41 17.76
C GLY A 103 -4.50 9.98 16.70
N ARG A 104 -4.40 11.31 16.55
CA ARG A 104 -3.47 11.97 15.61
C ARG A 104 -2.00 11.96 16.03
N TRP A 105 -1.65 11.35 17.16
CA TRP A 105 -0.26 11.08 17.50
C TRP A 105 0.42 10.27 16.39
N ILE A 106 -0.31 9.33 15.77
CA ILE A 106 0.14 8.58 14.59
C ILE A 106 0.64 9.51 13.48
N CYS A 107 -0.13 10.55 13.16
CA CYS A 107 0.23 11.52 12.11
C CYS A 107 1.52 12.28 12.43
N GLY A 108 1.77 12.53 13.72
CA GLY A 108 2.96 13.22 14.18
C GLY A 108 4.21 12.37 14.28
N TRP A 109 4.08 11.08 14.58
CA TRP A 109 5.18 10.22 15.03
C TRP A 109 5.43 8.96 14.21
N LEU A 110 4.41 8.41 13.54
CA LEU A 110 4.53 7.12 12.83
C LEU A 110 4.35 7.24 11.31
N CYS A 111 3.57 8.21 10.83
CA CYS A 111 3.20 8.29 9.43
C CYS A 111 4.40 8.64 8.51
N PRO A 112 4.76 7.76 7.54
CA PRO A 112 5.85 8.02 6.59
C PRO A 112 5.61 9.26 5.72
N PHE A 113 4.37 9.44 5.26
CA PHE A 113 4.00 10.61 4.45
C PHE A 113 4.06 11.92 5.25
N GLY A 114 3.84 11.85 6.58
CA GLY A 114 4.07 12.98 7.48
C GLY A 114 5.54 13.38 7.59
N LEU A 115 6.46 12.40 7.57
CA LEU A 115 7.90 12.63 7.55
C LEU A 115 8.33 13.34 6.26
N LEU A 116 7.86 12.86 5.10
CA LEU A 116 8.13 13.47 3.80
C LEU A 116 7.77 14.97 3.80
N GLN A 117 6.55 15.30 4.25
CA GLN A 117 6.09 16.69 4.33
C GLN A 117 6.91 17.55 5.32
N ASP A 118 7.33 16.97 6.44
CA ASP A 118 8.20 17.67 7.42
C ASP A 118 9.58 17.96 6.83
N LEU A 119 10.12 17.08 5.97
CA LEU A 119 11.40 17.27 5.27
C LEU A 119 11.27 18.34 4.18
N LEU A 120 10.25 18.29 3.33
CA LEU A 120 9.98 19.28 2.30
C LEU A 120 9.83 20.70 2.88
N HIS A 121 9.14 20.81 4.02
CA HIS A 121 8.97 22.11 4.67
C HIS A 121 10.26 22.71 5.25
N LYS A 122 11.34 21.92 5.39
CA LYS A 122 12.66 22.43 5.82
C LYS A 122 13.41 23.22 4.74
N ILE A 123 13.04 23.05 3.47
CA ILE A 123 13.64 23.80 2.35
C ILE A 123 13.47 25.29 2.64
N LYS A 124 14.56 26.05 2.55
CA LYS A 124 14.58 27.50 2.85
C LYS A 124 13.81 28.29 1.79
N THR A 125 12.54 28.57 2.06
CA THR A 125 11.62 29.34 1.20
C THR A 125 10.75 30.24 2.08
N PRO A 126 10.15 31.31 1.54
CA PRO A 126 9.16 32.08 2.28
C PRO A 126 7.99 31.20 2.69
N LYS A 127 7.71 31.13 4.00
CA LYS A 127 6.67 30.26 4.56
C LYS A 127 5.35 31.02 4.71
N LEU A 128 4.29 30.42 4.18
CA LEU A 128 2.95 30.95 4.33
C LEU A 128 2.43 30.71 5.76
N LYS A 129 2.10 31.79 6.46
CA LYS A 129 1.55 31.72 7.81
C LYS A 129 0.09 31.27 7.78
N LYS A 130 -0.36 30.62 8.87
CA LYS A 130 -1.75 30.27 9.07
C LYS A 130 -2.63 31.53 9.10
N ASN A 131 -3.79 31.47 8.45
CA ASN A 131 -4.77 32.54 8.41
C ASN A 131 -6.21 31.97 8.47
N ARG A 132 -7.22 32.81 8.36
CA ARG A 132 -8.63 32.37 8.35
C ARG A 132 -8.94 31.44 7.17
N PHE A 133 -8.38 31.70 6.01
CA PHE A 133 -8.55 30.88 4.80
C PHE A 133 -8.00 29.46 5.00
N THR A 134 -6.78 29.31 5.55
CA THR A 134 -6.21 27.97 5.80
C THR A 134 -7.04 27.17 6.81
N ARG A 135 -7.70 27.85 7.74
CA ARG A 135 -8.60 27.21 8.72
C ARG A 135 -9.87 26.70 8.04
N VAL A 136 -10.47 27.48 7.16
CA VAL A 136 -11.64 27.02 6.38
C VAL A 136 -11.23 25.85 5.48
N LEU A 137 -10.10 25.97 4.80
CA LEU A 137 -9.58 24.92 3.94
C LEU A 137 -9.32 23.59 4.70
N SER A 138 -9.04 23.64 5.99
CA SER A 138 -8.84 22.43 6.80
C SER A 138 -10.10 21.56 6.93
N PHE A 139 -11.29 22.11 6.64
CA PHE A 139 -12.54 21.33 6.60
C PHE A 139 -12.66 20.47 5.33
N LEU A 140 -11.92 20.80 4.27
CA LEU A 140 -11.95 20.03 3.01
C LEU A 140 -11.71 18.53 3.22
N LYS A 141 -10.79 18.16 4.12
CA LYS A 141 -10.49 16.74 4.40
C LYS A 141 -11.69 15.97 4.97
N TYR A 142 -12.62 16.64 5.69
CA TYR A 142 -13.85 16.00 6.21
C TYR A 142 -14.85 15.79 5.08
N VAL A 143 -14.94 16.74 4.14
CA VAL A 143 -15.75 16.57 2.91
C VAL A 143 -15.21 15.43 2.08
N LEU A 144 -13.88 15.37 1.89
CA LEU A 144 -13.22 14.27 1.17
C LEU A 144 -13.40 12.92 1.87
N LEU A 145 -13.37 12.89 3.20
CA LEU A 145 -13.65 11.69 3.98
C LEU A 145 -15.07 11.17 3.71
N VAL A 146 -16.06 12.05 3.83
CA VAL A 146 -17.47 11.63 3.64
C VAL A 146 -17.72 11.25 2.18
N LEU A 147 -17.31 12.09 1.23
CA LEU A 147 -17.65 11.89 -0.18
C LEU A 147 -16.83 10.75 -0.82
N PHE A 148 -15.49 10.79 -0.73
CA PHE A 148 -14.61 9.88 -1.47
C PHE A 148 -14.26 8.59 -0.75
N VAL A 149 -14.40 8.54 0.58
CA VAL A 149 -14.08 7.32 1.36
C VAL A 149 -15.34 6.56 1.74
N VAL A 150 -16.49 7.25 1.90
CA VAL A 150 -17.73 6.60 2.34
C VAL A 150 -18.77 6.58 1.22
N VAL A 151 -19.22 7.74 0.76
CA VAL A 151 -20.39 7.83 -0.15
C VAL A 151 -20.11 7.19 -1.51
N ILE A 152 -19.03 7.59 -2.19
CA ILE A 152 -18.72 7.05 -3.52
C ILE A 152 -18.47 5.55 -3.48
N PRO A 153 -17.62 4.98 -2.60
CA PRO A 153 -17.45 3.54 -2.50
C PRO A 153 -18.76 2.80 -2.20
N LEU A 154 -19.62 3.33 -1.32
CA LEU A 154 -20.93 2.74 -1.02
C LEU A 154 -21.90 2.78 -2.21
N LEU A 155 -21.90 3.85 -3.00
CA LEU A 155 -22.72 3.93 -4.21
C LEU A 155 -22.27 2.94 -5.30
N TYR A 156 -20.99 2.60 -5.32
CA TYR A 156 -20.42 1.59 -6.23
C TYR A 156 -20.46 0.17 -5.67
N MET A 157 -20.83 -0.02 -4.40
CA MET A 157 -21.00 -1.33 -3.80
C MET A 157 -22.06 -2.22 -4.48
N THR A 158 -22.99 -1.59 -5.20
CA THR A 158 -24.02 -2.29 -6.01
C THR A 158 -23.53 -2.66 -7.41
N ARG A 159 -22.35 -2.22 -7.78
CA ARG A 159 -21.69 -2.57 -9.04
C ARG A 159 -20.51 -3.46 -8.68
N ASP A 160 -20.32 -4.55 -9.39
CA ASP A 160 -19.36 -5.64 -9.10
C ASP A 160 -17.87 -5.23 -9.02
N PHE A 161 -17.56 -3.94 -9.06
CA PHE A 161 -16.19 -3.43 -9.01
C PHE A 161 -15.95 -2.50 -7.81
N PRO A 162 -14.93 -2.81 -6.97
CA PRO A 162 -14.50 -1.92 -5.91
C PRO A 162 -13.97 -0.60 -6.48
N LEU A 163 -14.54 0.52 -6.02
CA LEU A 163 -14.01 1.84 -6.37
C LEU A 163 -13.39 2.51 -5.15
N PRO A 164 -12.11 2.32 -4.87
CA PRO A 164 -11.40 3.05 -3.84
C PRO A 164 -11.16 4.51 -4.30
N ALA A 165 -12.25 5.30 -4.36
CA ALA A 165 -12.30 6.58 -5.04
C ALA A 165 -11.22 7.57 -4.55
N PHE A 166 -10.97 7.65 -3.24
CA PHE A 166 -9.91 8.51 -2.73
C PHE A 166 -8.53 8.06 -3.21
N CYS A 167 -8.24 6.76 -3.15
CA CYS A 167 -6.96 6.19 -3.59
C CYS A 167 -6.78 6.34 -5.10
N LYS A 168 -7.84 6.10 -5.87
CA LYS A 168 -7.82 6.15 -7.34
C LYS A 168 -7.65 7.57 -7.88
N TYR A 169 -8.30 8.59 -7.28
CA TYR A 169 -8.37 9.93 -7.87
C TYR A 169 -7.55 11.01 -7.14
N ILE A 170 -7.29 10.87 -5.84
CA ILE A 170 -6.75 11.98 -5.03
C ILE A 170 -5.45 11.62 -4.30
N CYS A 171 -5.25 10.36 -3.85
CA CYS A 171 -4.16 10.03 -2.95
C CYS A 171 -2.78 10.17 -3.59
N PRO A 172 -1.91 11.10 -3.12
CA PRO A 172 -0.56 11.27 -3.66
C PRO A 172 0.40 10.15 -3.24
N ALA A 173 0.10 9.43 -2.14
CA ALA A 173 0.96 8.34 -1.68
C ALA A 173 0.99 7.17 -2.68
N GLY A 174 -0.14 6.90 -3.37
CA GLY A 174 -0.20 5.91 -4.44
C GLY A 174 0.62 6.31 -5.66
N THR A 175 0.66 7.61 -5.98
CA THR A 175 1.48 8.10 -7.10
C THR A 175 2.96 8.10 -6.76
N VAL A 176 3.34 8.64 -5.59
CA VAL A 176 4.76 8.79 -5.20
C VAL A 176 5.38 7.45 -4.80
N GLY A 177 4.68 6.64 -3.99
CA GLY A 177 5.21 5.37 -3.48
C GLY A 177 4.95 4.19 -4.42
N GLY A 178 3.74 4.13 -5.00
CA GLY A 178 3.36 3.04 -5.91
C GLY A 178 3.83 3.31 -7.34
N ALA A 179 3.15 4.20 -8.07
CA ALA A 179 3.38 4.36 -9.50
C ALA A 179 4.83 4.78 -9.84
N ILE A 180 5.37 5.84 -9.20
CA ILE A 180 6.77 6.24 -9.45
C ILE A 180 7.75 5.17 -9.01
N GLY A 181 7.47 4.49 -7.87
CA GLY A 181 8.31 3.41 -7.36
C GLY A 181 8.44 2.23 -8.34
N LEU A 182 7.38 1.91 -9.07
CA LEU A 182 7.38 0.86 -10.11
C LEU A 182 8.01 1.35 -11.42
N LEU A 183 7.68 2.58 -11.85
CA LEU A 183 8.15 3.15 -13.12
C LEU A 183 9.67 3.46 -13.15
N ILE A 184 10.32 3.57 -12.00
CA ILE A 184 11.79 3.76 -11.93
C ILE A 184 12.52 2.48 -12.33
N ASN A 185 11.88 1.31 -12.21
CA ASN A 185 12.52 0.05 -12.58
C ASN A 185 12.55 -0.12 -14.11
N PRO A 186 13.73 -0.39 -14.73
CA PRO A 186 13.84 -0.63 -16.16
C PRO A 186 13.01 -1.82 -16.67
N GLU A 187 12.80 -2.84 -15.85
CA GLU A 187 11.98 -4.01 -16.22
C GLU A 187 10.50 -3.65 -16.46
N ASN A 188 10.05 -2.54 -15.89
CA ASN A 188 8.69 -2.02 -16.03
C ASN A 188 8.58 -0.95 -17.16
N GLU A 189 9.54 -0.84 -18.08
CA GLU A 189 9.53 0.18 -19.15
C GLU A 189 8.26 0.11 -20.01
N GLY A 190 7.74 -1.08 -20.28
CA GLY A 190 6.49 -1.29 -21.02
C GLY A 190 5.27 -0.63 -20.37
N MET A 191 5.27 -0.39 -19.05
CA MET A 191 4.17 0.27 -18.33
C MET A 191 4.02 1.76 -18.70
N PHE A 192 5.05 2.41 -19.28
CA PHE A 192 4.93 3.80 -19.72
C PHE A 192 3.87 3.98 -20.81
N GLY A 193 3.73 3.01 -21.72
CA GLY A 193 2.71 3.02 -22.78
C GLY A 193 1.27 2.91 -22.24
N MET A 194 1.08 2.39 -21.02
CA MET A 194 -0.21 2.21 -20.38
C MET A 194 -0.67 3.42 -19.54
N LEU A 195 0.16 4.47 -19.44
CA LEU A 195 -0.14 5.65 -18.62
C LEU A 195 -1.21 6.53 -19.27
N GLY A 196 -2.45 6.36 -18.83
CA GLY A 196 -3.59 7.13 -19.32
C GLY A 196 -3.76 8.52 -18.65
N PRO A 197 -4.81 9.27 -19.05
CA PRO A 197 -5.12 10.62 -18.52
C PRO A 197 -5.25 10.68 -16.99
N LEU A 198 -5.71 9.60 -16.37
CA LEU A 198 -5.83 9.50 -14.92
C LEU A 198 -4.48 9.58 -14.21
N PHE A 199 -3.44 8.96 -14.77
CA PHE A 199 -2.08 9.06 -14.22
C PHE A 199 -1.58 10.49 -14.29
N THR A 200 -1.74 11.17 -15.44
CA THR A 200 -1.36 12.57 -15.63
C THR A 200 -2.03 13.48 -14.61
N TRP A 201 -3.33 13.31 -14.38
CA TRP A 201 -4.08 14.03 -13.33
C TRP A 201 -3.47 13.78 -11.94
N LYS A 202 -3.27 12.53 -11.55
CA LYS A 202 -2.73 12.16 -10.24
C LYS A 202 -1.30 12.67 -10.05
N PHE A 203 -0.48 12.60 -11.10
CA PHE A 203 0.88 13.11 -11.08
C PHE A 203 0.91 14.63 -10.88
N ALA A 204 0.12 15.38 -11.63
CA ALA A 204 -0.02 16.82 -11.49
C ALA A 204 -0.49 17.21 -10.07
N LEU A 205 -1.45 16.47 -9.52
CA LEU A 205 -1.94 16.67 -8.16
C LEU A 205 -0.84 16.37 -7.12
N ALA A 206 -0.10 15.27 -7.28
CA ALA A 206 0.99 14.92 -6.38
C ALA A 206 2.10 15.97 -6.38
N VAL A 207 2.51 16.45 -7.56
CA VAL A 207 3.50 17.52 -7.71
C VAL A 207 2.99 18.81 -7.05
N SER A 208 1.73 19.19 -7.29
CA SER A 208 1.12 20.38 -6.67
C SER A 208 1.13 20.29 -5.14
N ILE A 209 0.82 19.14 -4.58
CA ILE A 209 0.87 18.91 -3.13
C ILE A 209 2.31 18.97 -2.60
N ILE A 210 3.29 18.38 -3.29
CA ILE A 210 4.71 18.41 -2.93
C ILE A 210 5.21 19.87 -2.90
N VAL A 211 4.94 20.63 -3.96
CA VAL A 211 5.30 22.05 -4.04
C VAL A 211 4.62 22.84 -2.92
N ALA A 212 3.33 22.64 -2.70
CA ALA A 212 2.61 23.30 -1.61
C ALA A 212 3.18 22.97 -0.23
N CYS A 213 3.70 21.75 0.00
CA CYS A 213 4.35 21.34 1.26
C CYS A 213 5.65 22.11 1.54
N VAL A 214 6.32 22.62 0.50
CA VAL A 214 7.50 23.48 0.66
C VAL A 214 7.12 24.81 1.31
N PHE A 215 5.99 25.39 0.95
CA PHE A 215 5.51 26.69 1.43
C PHE A 215 4.61 26.60 2.67
N ILE A 216 3.74 25.60 2.73
CA ILE A 216 2.73 25.40 3.79
C ILE A 216 3.07 24.13 4.58
N TYR A 217 3.10 24.24 5.90
CA TYR A 217 3.38 23.10 6.77
C TYR A 217 2.32 22.00 6.65
N ARG A 218 2.74 20.81 6.24
CA ARG A 218 1.91 19.61 6.13
C ARG A 218 0.61 19.81 5.35
N THR A 219 0.70 20.39 4.16
CA THR A 219 -0.44 20.73 3.29
C THR A 219 -1.42 19.57 3.10
N PHE A 220 -0.93 18.38 2.76
CA PHE A 220 -1.78 17.21 2.57
C PHE A 220 -2.47 16.78 3.88
N CYS A 221 -1.71 16.60 4.96
CA CYS A 221 -2.25 16.18 6.26
C CYS A 221 -3.25 17.19 6.84
N ARG A 222 -3.07 18.47 6.48
CA ARG A 222 -3.86 19.58 7.01
C ARG A 222 -5.18 19.76 6.25
N PHE A 223 -5.18 19.59 4.93
CA PHE A 223 -6.31 19.96 4.08
C PHE A 223 -6.97 18.78 3.35
N ILE A 224 -6.23 17.71 3.06
CA ILE A 224 -6.69 16.68 2.12
C ILE A 224 -6.84 15.30 2.79
N CYS A 225 -5.98 14.94 3.74
CA CYS A 225 -5.89 13.58 4.26
C CYS A 225 -7.12 13.12 5.06
N PRO A 226 -7.95 12.17 4.57
CA PRO A 226 -9.12 11.67 5.28
C PRO A 226 -8.75 10.88 6.54
N LEU A 227 -7.63 10.15 6.53
CA LEU A 227 -7.14 9.41 7.70
C LEU A 227 -6.81 10.37 8.86
N GLY A 228 -6.25 11.56 8.52
CA GLY A 228 -6.05 12.63 9.49
C GLY A 228 -7.35 13.21 10.05
N ALA A 229 -8.43 13.23 9.27
CA ALA A 229 -9.75 13.61 9.75
C ALA A 229 -10.31 12.56 10.71
N LEU A 230 -10.26 11.27 10.34
CA LEU A 230 -10.72 10.15 11.19
C LEU A 230 -10.01 10.16 12.54
N TYR A 231 -8.69 10.16 12.58
CA TYR A 231 -7.94 10.18 13.84
C TYR A 231 -8.15 11.48 14.65
N GLY A 232 -8.52 12.58 13.97
CA GLY A 232 -8.86 13.84 14.63
C GLY A 232 -10.02 13.71 15.61
N PHE A 233 -11.05 12.96 15.25
CA PHE A 233 -12.20 12.72 16.14
C PHE A 233 -11.79 12.04 17.45
N PHE A 234 -10.78 11.16 17.40
CA PHE A 234 -10.31 10.41 18.56
C PHE A 234 -9.33 11.20 19.45
N ASN A 235 -8.77 12.32 19.00
CA ASN A 235 -7.75 13.06 19.75
C ASN A 235 -8.18 13.42 21.18
N LYS A 236 -9.46 13.72 21.38
CA LYS A 236 -10.03 14.05 22.68
C LYS A 236 -9.96 12.85 23.64
N PHE A 237 -10.22 11.66 23.12
CA PHE A 237 -10.39 10.42 23.91
C PHE A 237 -9.13 9.55 23.90
N SER A 238 -8.15 9.83 23.02
CA SER A 238 -6.96 9.00 22.87
C SER A 238 -6.15 8.88 24.14
N LEU A 239 -5.61 7.67 24.38
CA LEU A 239 -4.75 7.37 25.53
C LEU A 239 -3.40 8.10 25.42
N PHE A 240 -2.82 8.14 24.20
CA PHE A 240 -1.58 8.88 23.93
C PHE A 240 -1.90 10.24 23.28
N GLY A 241 -1.08 11.23 23.57
CA GLY A 241 -1.25 12.57 23.03
C GLY A 241 -0.69 13.64 23.96
N ILE A 242 -1.16 14.87 23.78
CA ILE A 242 -0.77 16.01 24.60
C ILE A 242 -1.97 16.50 25.41
N LYS A 243 -1.73 16.77 26.69
CA LYS A 243 -2.74 17.28 27.62
C LYS A 243 -2.34 18.66 28.13
N LEU A 244 -3.31 19.54 28.25
CA LEU A 244 -3.18 20.84 28.95
C LEU A 244 -3.77 20.71 30.36
N GLU A 245 -2.95 20.96 31.36
CA GLU A 245 -3.39 21.08 32.75
C GLU A 245 -3.95 22.50 32.96
N LYS A 246 -5.27 22.60 33.05
CA LYS A 246 -5.98 23.89 33.09
C LYS A 246 -5.59 24.71 34.31
N ASP A 247 -5.35 24.06 35.45
CA ASP A 247 -5.02 24.68 36.72
C ASP A 247 -3.66 25.41 36.71
N LYS A 248 -2.73 24.96 35.86
CA LYS A 248 -1.42 25.56 35.66
C LYS A 248 -1.37 26.54 34.48
N CYS A 249 -2.45 26.63 33.70
CA CYS A 249 -2.49 27.41 32.49
C CYS A 249 -2.82 28.88 32.77
N ILE A 250 -1.92 29.77 32.42
CA ILE A 250 -2.11 31.25 32.54
C ILE A 250 -2.68 31.87 31.25
N ASN A 251 -3.18 31.10 30.31
CA ASN A 251 -3.79 31.52 29.04
C ASN A 251 -2.94 32.50 28.19
N CYS A 252 -1.61 32.39 28.25
CA CYS A 252 -0.69 33.30 27.54
C CYS A 252 -0.63 33.13 26.02
N GLY A 253 -1.30 32.09 25.44
CA GLY A 253 -1.39 31.85 24.00
C GLY A 253 -0.11 31.40 23.28
N LYS A 254 1.05 31.29 23.95
CA LYS A 254 2.34 30.91 23.32
C LYS A 254 2.30 29.57 22.61
N CYS A 255 1.58 28.59 23.17
CA CYS A 255 1.41 27.26 22.57
C CYS A 255 0.67 27.30 21.22
N ILE A 256 -0.30 28.20 21.07
CA ILE A 256 -1.06 28.39 19.82
C ILE A 256 -0.22 29.16 18.81
N SER A 257 0.55 30.17 19.24
CA SER A 257 1.38 30.98 18.34
C SER A 257 2.53 30.16 17.72
N VAL A 258 3.17 29.26 18.46
CA VAL A 258 4.26 28.41 17.96
C VAL A 258 3.74 27.26 17.09
N CYS A 259 2.48 26.87 17.25
CA CYS A 259 1.90 25.75 16.52
C CYS A 259 1.77 26.06 15.03
N LYS A 260 2.27 25.16 14.18
CA LYS A 260 2.20 25.26 12.72
C LYS A 260 0.87 24.75 12.15
N MET A 261 0.06 24.03 12.98
CA MET A 261 -1.27 23.55 12.63
C MET A 261 -2.37 24.56 13.02
N ASP A 262 -3.58 24.43 12.44
CA ASP A 262 -4.73 25.30 12.71
C ASP A 262 -5.48 24.90 13.98
N ILE A 263 -4.81 24.80 15.13
CA ILE A 263 -5.42 24.43 16.39
C ILE A 263 -6.11 25.63 17.08
N HIS A 264 -7.20 25.36 17.78
CA HIS A 264 -7.86 26.31 18.69
C HIS A 264 -7.31 26.19 20.12
N HIS A 265 -6.97 24.96 20.53
CA HIS A 265 -6.37 24.68 21.84
C HIS A 265 -5.44 23.46 21.74
N VAL A 266 -4.62 23.27 22.76
CA VAL A 266 -3.73 22.09 22.82
C VAL A 266 -4.58 20.81 22.95
N GLY A 267 -4.28 19.81 22.13
CA GLY A 267 -5.06 18.57 22.06
C GLY A 267 -6.35 18.64 21.23
N ASP A 268 -6.54 19.73 20.48
CA ASP A 268 -7.61 19.88 19.48
C ASP A 268 -7.60 18.76 18.41
N MET A 269 -8.71 18.63 17.71
CA MET A 269 -8.85 17.69 16.56
C MET A 269 -7.76 17.89 15.51
N GLU A 270 -7.25 19.11 15.32
CA GLU A 270 -6.17 19.42 14.40
C GLU A 270 -4.76 19.20 14.99
N CYS A 271 -4.65 18.91 16.27
CA CYS A 271 -3.38 18.69 16.93
C CYS A 271 -2.76 17.34 16.53
N ILE A 272 -1.55 17.36 15.95
CA ILE A 272 -0.79 16.15 15.59
C ILE A 272 0.09 15.62 16.74
N ASN A 273 -0.09 16.13 17.93
CA ASN A 273 0.61 15.72 19.15
C ASN A 273 2.16 15.74 19.03
N CYS A 274 2.71 16.68 18.25
CA CYS A 274 4.15 16.74 17.95
C CYS A 274 5.03 17.17 19.13
N GLY A 275 4.46 17.82 20.15
CA GLY A 275 5.17 18.28 21.36
C GLY A 275 5.92 19.62 21.25
N GLU A 276 5.90 20.30 20.09
CA GLU A 276 6.61 21.59 19.90
C GLU A 276 6.12 22.71 20.85
N CYS A 277 4.90 22.58 21.40
CA CYS A 277 4.34 23.52 22.37
C CYS A 277 4.80 23.28 23.82
N ILE A 278 5.36 22.11 24.15
CA ILE A 278 5.77 21.78 25.53
C ILE A 278 6.89 22.70 26.03
N PRO A 279 8.03 22.86 25.30
CA PRO A 279 9.16 23.66 25.80
C PRO A 279 8.86 25.18 25.87
N VAL A 280 7.85 25.67 25.14
CA VAL A 280 7.49 27.11 25.14
C VAL A 280 6.50 27.49 26.22
N CYS A 281 5.96 26.50 26.96
CA CYS A 281 5.02 26.75 28.04
C CYS A 281 5.75 27.20 29.31
N PRO A 282 5.59 28.48 29.76
CA PRO A 282 6.35 29.01 30.90
C PRO A 282 5.97 28.33 32.21
N THR A 283 4.72 27.88 32.36
CA THR A 283 4.21 27.22 33.57
C THR A 283 4.28 25.72 33.51
N LYS A 284 4.88 25.13 32.44
CA LYS A 284 4.93 23.67 32.21
C LYS A 284 3.57 22.99 32.29
N ALA A 285 2.50 23.71 31.93
CA ALA A 285 1.11 23.22 31.97
C ALA A 285 0.81 22.19 30.86
N ILE A 286 1.74 21.96 29.90
CA ILE A 286 1.54 21.04 28.78
C ILE A 286 2.41 19.80 28.98
N THR A 287 1.75 18.63 29.01
CA THR A 287 2.40 17.34 29.24
C THR A 287 1.90 16.29 28.25
N TYR A 288 2.62 15.17 28.12
CA TYR A 288 2.13 14.01 27.35
C TYR A 288 1.09 13.23 28.17
N LYS A 289 -0.05 12.86 27.52
CA LYS A 289 -0.99 11.88 28.05
C LYS A 289 -0.26 10.53 28.15
N GLY A 290 -0.63 9.71 29.14
CA GLY A 290 -0.05 8.39 29.33
C GLY A 290 1.33 8.37 30.01
N ALA A 291 2.00 9.51 30.18
CA ALA A 291 3.28 9.56 30.90
C ALA A 291 3.17 8.98 32.32
N LYS A 292 2.06 9.25 33.01
CA LYS A 292 1.77 8.70 34.36
C LYS A 292 1.46 7.20 34.36
N ILE A 293 0.97 6.64 33.25
CA ILE A 293 0.71 5.19 33.11
C ILE A 293 2.03 4.43 32.99
N ILE A 294 2.99 5.01 32.25
CA ILE A 294 4.31 4.38 32.01
C ILE A 294 5.27 4.62 33.19
N LEU A 295 5.13 5.75 33.86
CA LEU A 295 5.98 6.17 34.99
C LEU A 295 5.09 6.77 36.10
N PRO A 296 4.51 5.94 36.98
CA PRO A 296 3.69 6.43 38.07
C PRO A 296 4.52 7.26 39.06
N ASP A 297 3.97 8.38 39.48
CA ASP A 297 4.63 9.33 40.41
C ASP A 297 4.52 8.89 41.90
N ASN A 298 3.85 7.77 42.16
CA ASN A 298 3.53 7.32 43.52
C ASN A 298 4.75 7.10 44.41
N GLU A 299 5.92 6.72 43.83
CA GLU A 299 7.17 6.53 44.58
C GLU A 299 7.75 7.89 45.07
N ILE A 300 7.53 8.99 44.34
CA ILE A 300 8.00 10.32 44.68
C ILE A 300 7.07 11.00 45.71
N GLU A 301 5.76 10.78 45.57
CA GLU A 301 4.77 11.32 46.49
C GLU A 301 4.81 10.65 47.88
N ALA A 302 5.29 9.40 47.93
CA ALA A 302 5.44 8.62 49.17
C ALA A 302 6.75 8.95 49.95
N ALA A 303 7.72 9.63 49.31
CA ALA A 303 9.00 9.99 49.94
C ALA A 303 8.81 11.22 50.87
N GLY A 304 9.16 11.07 52.12
CA GLY A 304 8.94 12.09 53.14
C GLY A 304 9.97 13.24 53.15
N THR A 305 11.25 12.94 52.86
CA THR A 305 12.34 13.92 52.92
C THR A 305 12.86 14.30 51.56
N ASP A 306 13.46 15.47 51.43
CA ASP A 306 14.03 15.93 50.13
C ASP A 306 15.21 15.06 49.65
N GLU A 307 15.94 14.45 50.59
CA GLU A 307 17.02 13.49 50.24
C GLU A 307 16.43 12.18 49.70
N GLU A 308 15.35 11.67 50.25
CA GLU A 308 14.64 10.49 49.75
C GLU A 308 14.05 10.74 48.36
N LYS A 309 13.45 11.93 48.12
CA LYS A 309 12.95 12.32 46.82
C LYS A 309 14.07 12.35 45.76
N ALA A 310 15.23 12.92 46.10
CA ALA A 310 16.39 12.96 45.20
C ALA A 310 16.93 11.56 44.89
N ALA A 311 16.93 10.65 45.87
CA ALA A 311 17.35 9.26 45.69
C ALA A 311 16.40 8.48 44.79
N VAL A 312 15.08 8.64 44.97
CA VAL A 312 14.03 8.05 44.13
C VAL A 312 14.14 8.58 42.70
N GLU A 313 14.34 9.89 42.52
CA GLU A 313 14.49 10.52 41.20
C GLU A 313 15.73 9.99 40.46
N LYS A 314 16.85 9.83 41.14
CA LYS A 314 18.09 9.26 40.56
C LYS A 314 17.91 7.78 40.18
N LYS A 315 17.18 7.01 40.98
CA LYS A 315 16.81 5.60 40.66
C LYS A 315 15.89 5.54 39.45
N ARG A 316 14.91 6.45 39.39
CA ARG A 316 13.99 6.63 38.24
C ARG A 316 14.74 6.97 36.95
N GLU A 317 15.70 7.92 37.00
CA GLU A 317 16.52 8.24 35.84
C GLU A 317 17.31 7.03 35.31
N LYS A 318 17.90 6.24 36.22
CA LYS A 318 18.62 5.01 35.81
C LYS A 318 17.69 4.00 35.15
N ARG A 319 16.49 3.76 35.72
CA ARG A 319 15.47 2.87 35.13
C ARG A 319 15.01 3.37 33.75
N VAL A 320 14.75 4.68 33.59
CA VAL A 320 14.37 5.28 32.30
C VAL A 320 15.48 5.14 31.27
N LYS A 321 16.75 5.37 31.64
CA LYS A 321 17.90 5.20 30.75
C LYS A 321 18.06 3.74 30.32
N LEU A 322 17.89 2.78 31.24
CA LEU A 322 17.94 1.36 30.94
C LEU A 322 16.78 0.94 30.02
N ALA A 323 15.54 1.32 30.35
CA ALA A 323 14.37 1.05 29.53
C ALA A 323 14.52 1.63 28.10
N SER A 324 15.03 2.86 27.99
CA SER A 324 15.31 3.49 26.70
C SER A 324 16.35 2.72 25.87
N ARG A 325 17.40 2.18 26.51
CA ARG A 325 18.42 1.35 25.82
C ARG A 325 17.84 0.03 25.34
N ILE A 326 17.06 -0.65 26.21
CA ILE A 326 16.38 -1.91 25.86
C ILE A 326 15.40 -1.67 24.70
N THR A 327 14.57 -0.62 24.78
CA THR A 327 13.63 -0.27 23.71
C THR A 327 14.37 0.01 22.40
N ALA A 328 15.47 0.76 22.44
CA ALA A 328 16.27 1.04 21.24
C ALA A 328 16.88 -0.25 20.66
N LEU A 329 17.36 -1.17 21.49
CA LEU A 329 17.89 -2.46 21.05
C LEU A 329 16.80 -3.32 20.39
N VAL A 330 15.64 -3.45 21.03
CA VAL A 330 14.50 -4.21 20.48
C VAL A 330 14.05 -3.61 19.15
N LEU A 331 13.89 -2.29 19.05
CA LEU A 331 13.52 -1.63 17.81
C LEU A 331 14.59 -1.82 16.71
N SER A 332 15.86 -1.81 17.05
CA SER A 332 16.94 -2.08 16.09
C SER A 332 16.90 -3.51 15.59
N LEU A 333 16.71 -4.48 16.47
CA LEU A 333 16.63 -5.91 16.13
C LEU A 333 15.39 -6.20 15.26
N THR A 334 14.24 -5.59 15.58
CA THR A 334 13.03 -5.77 14.75
C THR A 334 13.19 -5.19 13.35
N LEU A 335 13.84 -4.04 13.21
CA LEU A 335 14.09 -3.45 11.89
C LEU A 335 15.09 -4.28 11.08
N ILE A 336 16.20 -4.68 11.69
CA ILE A 336 17.21 -5.53 11.03
C ILE A 336 16.57 -6.86 10.63
N GLY A 337 15.85 -7.51 11.55
CA GLY A 337 15.15 -8.76 11.30
C GLY A 337 14.14 -8.64 10.15
N SER A 338 13.36 -7.57 10.12
CA SER A 338 12.41 -7.28 9.02
C SER A 338 13.14 -7.08 7.68
N LEU A 339 14.21 -6.28 7.66
CA LEU A 339 14.99 -6.06 6.44
C LEU A 339 15.66 -7.36 5.95
N VAL A 340 16.23 -8.17 6.85
CA VAL A 340 16.83 -9.46 6.46
C VAL A 340 15.75 -10.42 5.97
N TYR A 341 14.65 -10.56 6.71
CA TYR A 341 13.58 -11.48 6.35
C TYR A 341 13.00 -11.17 4.96
N PHE A 342 12.55 -9.93 4.72
CA PHE A 342 11.87 -9.59 3.48
C PHE A 342 12.78 -9.46 2.25
N ASN A 343 14.10 -9.34 2.41
CA ASN A 343 15.00 -9.20 1.25
C ASN A 343 15.86 -10.43 0.96
N PHE A 344 16.04 -11.34 1.95
CA PHE A 344 16.96 -12.49 1.82
C PHE A 344 16.32 -13.83 2.17
N ILE A 345 15.26 -13.85 3.00
CA ILE A 345 14.65 -15.11 3.47
C ILE A 345 13.28 -15.30 2.81
N TYR A 346 12.50 -14.20 2.68
CA TYR A 346 11.19 -14.27 2.07
C TYR A 346 11.33 -14.59 0.59
N ASP A 347 10.82 -15.74 0.21
CA ASP A 347 10.56 -16.14 -1.15
C ASP A 347 9.05 -16.10 -1.38
N ASP A 348 8.61 -15.56 -2.50
CA ASP A 348 7.18 -15.40 -2.82
C ASP A 348 6.53 -16.77 -3.04
N GLY A 349 7.34 -17.85 -3.03
CA GLY A 349 6.85 -19.22 -3.20
C GLY A 349 6.23 -19.45 -4.57
N VAL A 350 6.45 -18.54 -5.52
CA VAL A 350 6.26 -18.85 -6.93
C VAL A 350 7.49 -19.63 -7.36
N ASP A 351 7.67 -20.82 -6.76
CA ASP A 351 8.35 -21.88 -7.47
C ASP A 351 7.52 -22.09 -8.73
N ILE A 352 7.99 -21.54 -9.83
CA ILE A 352 7.57 -22.03 -11.13
C ILE A 352 7.84 -23.53 -11.02
N PRO A 353 6.84 -24.40 -11.07
CA PRO A 353 7.11 -25.82 -11.18
C PRO A 353 7.85 -25.99 -12.51
N THR A 354 9.15 -25.84 -12.49
CA THR A 354 10.02 -26.36 -13.51
C THR A 354 10.02 -27.85 -13.22
N ASP A 355 9.06 -28.54 -13.84
CA ASP A 355 9.14 -29.98 -13.95
C ASP A 355 10.55 -30.28 -14.42
N GLY A 356 11.30 -31.04 -13.63
CA GLY A 356 12.71 -31.30 -13.86
C GLY A 356 13.02 -32.17 -15.09
N GLU A 357 12.18 -32.10 -16.10
CA GLU A 357 12.46 -32.56 -17.45
C GLU A 357 13.20 -31.42 -18.17
N THR A 358 14.45 -31.66 -18.48
CA THR A 358 15.28 -30.84 -19.35
C THR A 358 14.57 -30.66 -20.68
N GLU A 359 13.85 -29.52 -20.82
CA GLU A 359 13.48 -29.05 -22.15
C GLU A 359 14.77 -28.83 -22.96
N GLU A 360 14.79 -29.21 -24.22
CA GLU A 360 15.86 -28.83 -25.13
C GLU A 360 16.00 -27.30 -25.05
N ASP A 361 17.18 -26.87 -24.62
CA ASP A 361 17.50 -25.45 -24.46
C ASP A 361 17.59 -24.82 -25.87
N ASP A 362 16.47 -24.28 -26.35
CA ASP A 362 16.39 -23.54 -27.60
C ASP A 362 16.84 -22.08 -27.44
N GLY A 363 17.36 -21.71 -26.25
CA GLY A 363 17.87 -20.39 -25.93
C GLY A 363 16.79 -19.31 -25.76
N ILE A 364 15.50 -19.66 -25.79
CA ILE A 364 14.40 -18.70 -25.58
C ILE A 364 14.07 -18.64 -24.09
N PRO A 365 14.21 -17.50 -23.42
CA PRO A 365 13.91 -17.39 -22.00
C PRO A 365 12.41 -17.54 -21.72
N THR A 366 12.05 -18.15 -20.60
CA THR A 366 10.65 -18.29 -20.15
C THR A 366 10.19 -16.99 -19.46
N GLY A 367 8.97 -16.53 -19.77
CA GLY A 367 8.43 -15.30 -19.19
C GLY A 367 7.04 -14.95 -19.72
N SER A 368 6.54 -13.78 -19.35
CA SER A 368 5.18 -13.30 -19.68
C SER A 368 5.13 -12.24 -20.80
N ALA A 369 6.26 -11.90 -21.41
CA ALA A 369 6.36 -10.90 -22.47
C ALA A 369 6.38 -11.53 -23.86
N ILE A 370 6.04 -10.73 -24.89
CA ILE A 370 6.14 -11.16 -26.29
C ILE A 370 7.60 -11.52 -26.60
N GLY A 371 7.80 -12.67 -27.26
CA GLY A 371 9.10 -13.24 -27.59
C GLY A 371 9.67 -14.17 -26.52
N TYR A 372 9.01 -14.33 -25.39
CA TYR A 372 9.38 -15.26 -24.35
C TYR A 372 8.55 -16.56 -24.47
N LYS A 373 9.12 -17.67 -24.04
CA LYS A 373 8.41 -18.94 -23.93
C LYS A 373 7.41 -18.84 -22.78
N CYS A 374 6.15 -19.21 -23.06
CA CYS A 374 5.09 -19.18 -22.06
C CYS A 374 5.42 -20.15 -20.92
N PRO A 375 5.38 -19.73 -19.64
CA PRO A 375 5.47 -20.64 -18.51
C PRO A 375 4.42 -21.73 -18.58
N THR A 376 4.77 -22.96 -18.24
CA THR A 376 3.86 -24.09 -18.20
C THR A 376 3.21 -24.20 -16.83
N TYR A 377 1.92 -24.58 -16.80
CA TYR A 377 1.16 -24.74 -15.57
C TYR A 377 0.08 -25.81 -15.76
N TYR A 378 -0.20 -26.59 -14.72
CA TYR A 378 -1.29 -27.57 -14.72
C TYR A 378 -2.59 -26.86 -14.32
N LEU A 379 -3.64 -27.10 -15.08
CA LEU A 379 -4.96 -26.48 -14.92
C LEU A 379 -6.03 -27.57 -14.90
N ASP A 380 -6.92 -27.55 -13.93
CA ASP A 380 -8.08 -28.43 -13.90
C ASP A 380 -9.13 -28.04 -14.94
N LEU A 381 -9.59 -29.00 -15.73
CA LEU A 381 -10.67 -28.76 -16.69
C LEU A 381 -12.02 -28.65 -15.98
N VAL A 382 -12.83 -27.68 -16.42
CA VAL A 382 -14.14 -27.36 -15.81
C VAL A 382 -15.13 -28.53 -15.90
N ASP A 383 -15.01 -29.36 -16.92
CA ASP A 383 -15.85 -30.54 -17.14
C ASP A 383 -15.46 -31.75 -16.28
N GLY A 384 -14.41 -31.66 -15.49
CA GLY A 384 -13.88 -32.72 -14.64
C GLY A 384 -13.21 -33.86 -15.40
N SER A 385 -12.88 -33.70 -16.68
CA SER A 385 -12.22 -34.72 -17.50
C SER A 385 -10.74 -34.94 -17.14
N GLY A 386 -10.15 -34.07 -16.35
CA GLY A 386 -8.77 -34.16 -15.88
C GLY A 386 -8.06 -32.80 -15.83
N GLU A 387 -6.73 -32.86 -15.83
CA GLU A 387 -5.85 -31.71 -15.86
C GLU A 387 -5.27 -31.53 -17.26
N ILE A 388 -4.94 -30.29 -17.62
CA ILE A 388 -4.23 -29.93 -18.86
C ILE A 388 -2.99 -29.10 -18.52
N ASN A 389 -1.88 -29.41 -19.19
CA ASN A 389 -0.70 -28.56 -19.15
C ASN A 389 -0.54 -27.81 -20.49
N VAL A 390 -0.25 -26.54 -20.44
CA VAL A 390 -0.03 -25.74 -21.68
C VAL A 390 1.11 -26.31 -22.52
N LYS A 391 2.09 -26.99 -21.90
CA LYS A 391 3.17 -27.72 -22.60
C LYS A 391 2.62 -28.81 -23.54
N ASP A 392 1.53 -29.46 -23.18
CA ASP A 392 0.94 -30.55 -23.97
C ASP A 392 0.26 -30.05 -25.26
N LEU A 393 0.07 -28.74 -25.36
CA LEU A 393 -0.53 -28.07 -26.51
C LEU A 393 0.51 -27.59 -27.54
N ARG A 394 1.81 -27.82 -27.30
CA ARG A 394 2.87 -27.48 -28.25
C ARG A 394 2.68 -28.20 -29.58
N GLY A 395 3.11 -27.60 -30.67
CA GLY A 395 2.85 -28.05 -32.04
C GLY A 395 1.52 -27.53 -32.59
N LYS A 396 0.81 -26.71 -31.81
CA LYS A 396 -0.36 -25.96 -32.24
C LYS A 396 -0.23 -24.50 -31.77
N ILE A 397 -0.93 -23.62 -32.46
CA ILE A 397 -1.11 -22.25 -31.99
C ILE A 397 -2.07 -22.29 -30.80
N VAL A 398 -1.72 -21.68 -29.67
CA VAL A 398 -2.55 -21.67 -28.45
C VAL A 398 -2.99 -20.26 -28.13
N ILE A 399 -4.29 -20.08 -27.97
CA ILE A 399 -4.87 -18.84 -27.45
C ILE A 399 -5.25 -19.10 -25.99
N ILE A 400 -4.66 -18.34 -25.08
CA ILE A 400 -5.00 -18.37 -23.66
C ILE A 400 -5.82 -17.11 -23.36
N ASN A 401 -7.04 -17.29 -22.82
CA ASN A 401 -7.89 -16.20 -22.41
C ASN A 401 -8.31 -16.37 -20.95
N PHE A 402 -8.06 -15.34 -20.12
CA PHE A 402 -8.49 -15.32 -18.74
C PHE A 402 -9.78 -14.53 -18.59
N TRP A 403 -10.79 -15.15 -17.96
CA TRP A 403 -12.14 -14.62 -17.85
C TRP A 403 -12.83 -14.94 -16.51
N GLY A 404 -14.01 -14.36 -16.28
CA GLY A 404 -14.86 -14.68 -15.15
C GLY A 404 -16.34 -14.48 -15.46
N THR A 405 -17.23 -15.25 -14.82
CA THR A 405 -18.69 -15.15 -14.97
C THR A 405 -19.24 -13.76 -14.61
N TRP A 406 -18.58 -13.06 -13.71
CA TRP A 406 -18.89 -11.69 -13.30
C TRP A 406 -18.36 -10.60 -14.26
N CYS A 407 -17.47 -10.95 -15.19
CA CYS A 407 -16.80 -10.02 -16.09
C CYS A 407 -17.63 -9.73 -17.35
N GLY A 408 -18.25 -8.57 -17.42
CA GLY A 408 -19.08 -8.18 -18.56
C GLY A 408 -18.35 -8.15 -19.91
N PRO A 409 -17.18 -7.50 -20.04
CA PRO A 409 -16.36 -7.53 -21.26
C PRO A 409 -15.94 -8.95 -21.68
N CYS A 410 -15.60 -9.81 -20.70
CA CYS A 410 -15.22 -11.21 -20.98
C CYS A 410 -16.36 -11.97 -21.65
N LYS A 411 -17.58 -11.87 -21.12
CA LYS A 411 -18.77 -12.51 -21.70
C LYS A 411 -19.10 -12.01 -23.11
N GLN A 412 -18.68 -10.81 -23.46
CA GLN A 412 -18.89 -10.25 -24.80
C GLN A 412 -17.88 -10.75 -25.83
N GLU A 413 -16.69 -11.18 -25.41
CA GLU A 413 -15.64 -11.67 -26.32
C GLU A 413 -15.67 -13.18 -26.51
N LEU A 414 -16.15 -13.96 -25.51
CA LEU A 414 -16.18 -15.41 -25.58
C LEU A 414 -16.82 -15.98 -26.88
N PRO A 415 -17.89 -15.41 -27.45
CA PRO A 415 -18.40 -15.86 -28.74
C PRO A 415 -17.41 -15.71 -29.89
N ASP A 416 -16.54 -14.71 -29.88
CA ASP A 416 -15.48 -14.52 -30.88
C ASP A 416 -14.40 -15.59 -30.74
N PHE A 417 -14.06 -16.00 -29.52
CA PHE A 417 -13.15 -17.12 -29.22
C PHE A 417 -13.72 -18.48 -29.64
N ASP A 418 -15.00 -18.72 -29.40
CA ASP A 418 -15.69 -19.96 -29.82
C ASP A 418 -15.73 -20.07 -31.34
N ARG A 419 -15.96 -18.95 -32.01
CA ARG A 419 -15.90 -18.85 -33.46
C ARG A 419 -14.50 -19.20 -33.98
N VAL A 420 -13.44 -18.64 -33.40
CA VAL A 420 -12.05 -18.96 -33.75
C VAL A 420 -11.74 -20.42 -33.51
N ALA A 421 -12.16 -20.98 -32.39
CA ALA A 421 -11.97 -22.41 -32.07
C ALA A 421 -12.62 -23.33 -33.11
N THR A 422 -13.72 -22.88 -33.71
CA THR A 422 -14.42 -23.64 -34.77
C THR A 422 -13.79 -23.41 -36.16
N GLU A 423 -13.46 -22.17 -36.52
CA GLU A 423 -12.87 -21.81 -37.82
C GLU A 423 -11.48 -22.41 -38.02
N TYR A 424 -10.69 -22.54 -36.95
CA TYR A 424 -9.31 -23.04 -36.96
C TYR A 424 -9.17 -24.41 -36.26
N GLU A 425 -10.27 -25.24 -36.29
CA GLU A 425 -10.25 -26.54 -35.64
C GLU A 425 -9.08 -27.42 -36.14
N GLY A 426 -8.28 -27.92 -35.20
CA GLY A 426 -7.09 -28.72 -35.46
C GLY A 426 -5.77 -27.94 -35.56
N GLU A 427 -5.79 -26.68 -35.93
CA GLU A 427 -4.60 -25.79 -36.03
C GLU A 427 -4.43 -24.95 -34.76
N VAL A 428 -5.52 -24.44 -34.21
CA VAL A 428 -5.54 -23.55 -33.06
C VAL A 428 -6.28 -24.22 -31.90
N VAL A 429 -5.72 -24.09 -30.70
CA VAL A 429 -6.40 -24.48 -29.46
C VAL A 429 -6.73 -23.20 -28.69
N VAL A 430 -7.99 -23.03 -28.37
CA VAL A 430 -8.46 -21.94 -27.51
C VAL A 430 -8.66 -22.48 -26.10
N LEU A 431 -7.81 -22.06 -25.18
CA LEU A 431 -7.85 -22.39 -23.75
C LEU A 431 -8.36 -21.18 -22.97
N THR A 432 -9.56 -21.28 -22.43
CA THR A 432 -10.16 -20.24 -21.59
C THR A 432 -10.06 -20.62 -20.14
N ILE A 433 -9.51 -19.75 -19.33
CA ILE A 433 -9.17 -20.00 -17.93
C ILE A 433 -10.04 -19.10 -17.05
N HIS A 434 -10.92 -19.73 -16.27
CA HIS A 434 -11.80 -19.02 -15.34
C HIS A 434 -11.04 -18.65 -14.07
N THR A 435 -11.22 -17.42 -13.59
CA THR A 435 -10.68 -16.95 -12.30
C THR A 435 -11.25 -17.79 -11.14
N VAL A 436 -10.52 -17.86 -10.03
CA VAL A 436 -10.97 -18.52 -8.79
C VAL A 436 -12.21 -17.86 -8.18
N ASP A 437 -12.44 -16.57 -8.45
CA ASP A 437 -13.62 -15.86 -7.99
C ASP A 437 -14.88 -16.37 -8.73
N TYR A 438 -15.86 -16.88 -7.97
CA TYR A 438 -17.11 -17.46 -8.50
C TYR A 438 -16.90 -18.65 -9.44
N ALA A 439 -15.87 -19.45 -9.20
CA ALA A 439 -15.56 -20.64 -10.02
C ALA A 439 -16.72 -21.62 -10.09
N GLU A 440 -17.54 -21.72 -9.03
CA GLU A 440 -18.74 -22.56 -8.97
C GLU A 440 -19.83 -22.20 -9.99
N GLU A 441 -19.83 -20.97 -10.53
CA GLU A 441 -20.80 -20.52 -11.55
C GLU A 441 -20.38 -20.90 -12.98
N ALA A 442 -19.09 -21.20 -13.20
CA ALA A 442 -18.54 -21.43 -14.53
C ALA A 442 -19.18 -22.62 -15.27
N PRO A 443 -19.40 -23.80 -14.64
CA PRO A 443 -20.00 -24.95 -15.34
C PRO A 443 -21.41 -24.66 -15.86
N GLU A 444 -22.25 -24.00 -15.07
CA GLU A 444 -23.62 -23.64 -15.47
C GLU A 444 -23.62 -22.65 -16.62
N TYR A 445 -22.74 -21.64 -16.55
CA TYR A 445 -22.60 -20.63 -17.59
C TYR A 445 -22.12 -21.23 -18.91
N ILE A 446 -21.09 -22.11 -18.88
CA ILE A 446 -20.53 -22.75 -20.06
C ILE A 446 -21.59 -23.69 -20.70
N ASN A 447 -22.23 -24.54 -19.92
CA ASN A 447 -23.25 -25.46 -20.42
C ASN A 447 -24.46 -24.74 -21.04
N THR A 448 -24.78 -23.54 -20.56
CA THR A 448 -25.91 -22.75 -21.06
C THR A 448 -25.56 -22.03 -22.36
N HIS A 449 -24.34 -21.47 -22.49
CA HIS A 449 -24.00 -20.58 -23.58
C HIS A 449 -23.09 -21.21 -24.64
N PHE A 450 -22.35 -22.28 -24.27
CA PHE A 450 -21.32 -22.90 -25.10
C PHE A 450 -21.39 -24.45 -25.04
N PRO A 451 -22.59 -25.09 -25.17
CA PRO A 451 -22.74 -26.53 -24.92
C PRO A 451 -21.95 -27.43 -25.92
N ASP A 452 -21.74 -26.94 -27.14
CA ASP A 452 -21.04 -27.68 -28.22
C ASP A 452 -19.71 -27.00 -28.61
N SER A 453 -19.15 -26.18 -27.73
CA SER A 453 -17.91 -25.41 -27.99
C SER A 453 -16.69 -26.33 -28.16
N LYS A 454 -15.78 -25.90 -29.04
CA LYS A 454 -14.45 -26.51 -29.22
C LYS A 454 -13.39 -25.92 -28.33
N MET A 455 -13.74 -24.89 -27.55
CA MET A 455 -12.83 -24.28 -26.55
C MET A 455 -12.60 -25.29 -25.39
N LEU A 456 -11.39 -25.21 -24.84
CA LEU A 456 -11.07 -25.84 -23.56
C LEU A 456 -11.34 -24.86 -22.44
N PHE A 457 -12.08 -25.30 -21.44
CA PHE A 457 -12.37 -24.48 -20.26
C PHE A 457 -11.65 -25.05 -19.05
N ALA A 458 -10.85 -24.23 -18.38
CA ALA A 458 -10.07 -24.61 -17.21
C ALA A 458 -10.24 -23.60 -16.07
N TYR A 459 -9.82 -24.01 -14.87
CA TYR A 459 -9.72 -23.14 -13.71
C TYR A 459 -8.29 -22.68 -13.48
N ASP A 460 -8.11 -21.43 -13.03
CA ASP A 460 -6.84 -20.96 -12.49
C ASP A 460 -6.75 -21.35 -11.00
N GLU A 461 -6.29 -22.58 -10.71
CA GLU A 461 -6.13 -23.03 -9.33
C GLU A 461 -5.08 -22.22 -8.59
N SER A 462 -5.46 -21.71 -7.43
CA SER A 462 -4.56 -21.07 -6.47
C SER A 462 -4.45 -21.95 -5.22
N LEU A 463 -3.24 -22.22 -4.77
CA LEU A 463 -2.95 -22.89 -3.50
C LEU A 463 -3.50 -22.12 -2.28
N THR A 464 -4.01 -20.91 -2.46
CA THR A 464 -4.45 -20.01 -1.39
C THR A 464 -5.89 -19.51 -1.52
N ASP A 465 -6.68 -20.00 -2.44
CA ASP A 465 -8.10 -19.65 -2.70
C ASP A 465 -8.38 -18.14 -2.93
N THR A 466 -7.36 -17.32 -3.15
CA THR A 466 -7.49 -15.87 -3.22
C THR A 466 -6.75 -15.20 -4.37
N ILE A 467 -5.95 -15.93 -5.14
CA ILE A 467 -5.12 -15.37 -6.22
C ILE A 467 -5.13 -16.32 -7.41
N ASP A 468 -5.48 -15.80 -8.58
CA ASP A 468 -5.33 -16.49 -9.85
C ASP A 468 -3.82 -16.64 -10.17
N MET A 469 -3.29 -17.84 -9.97
CA MET A 469 -1.84 -18.09 -10.03
C MET A 469 -1.31 -17.97 -11.45
N TYR A 470 -1.94 -18.66 -12.39
CA TYR A 470 -1.48 -18.67 -13.76
C TYR A 470 -1.68 -17.31 -14.44
N PHE A 471 -2.80 -16.65 -14.14
CA PHE A 471 -3.04 -15.25 -14.55
C PHE A 471 -1.91 -14.32 -14.09
N THR A 472 -1.50 -14.47 -12.83
CA THR A 472 -0.41 -13.67 -12.25
C THR A 472 0.94 -14.03 -12.86
N LEU A 473 1.22 -15.31 -13.08
CA LEU A 473 2.44 -15.82 -13.70
C LEU A 473 2.61 -15.27 -15.12
N LEU A 474 1.50 -15.16 -15.86
CA LEU A 474 1.47 -14.58 -17.21
C LEU A 474 1.34 -13.05 -17.23
N GLY A 475 1.68 -12.37 -16.13
CA GLY A 475 1.77 -10.92 -16.06
C GLY A 475 0.42 -10.21 -15.90
N GLY A 476 -0.64 -10.93 -15.53
CA GLY A 476 -1.93 -10.34 -15.19
C GLY A 476 -1.85 -9.51 -13.91
N THR A 477 -2.47 -8.32 -13.92
CA THR A 477 -2.34 -7.39 -12.78
C THR A 477 -3.59 -7.25 -11.93
N SER A 478 -4.77 -7.18 -12.49
CA SER A 478 -6.06 -7.09 -11.79
C SER A 478 -7.23 -6.79 -12.71
N SER A 479 -7.03 -6.81 -14.02
CA SER A 479 -8.10 -6.49 -15.00
C SER A 479 -8.31 -7.66 -15.93
N TYR A 480 -9.54 -8.11 -15.99
CA TYR A 480 -10.04 -9.09 -16.94
C TYR A 480 -10.82 -8.39 -18.06
N PRO A 481 -10.84 -8.91 -19.28
CA PRO A 481 -10.13 -10.13 -19.74
C PRO A 481 -8.65 -9.86 -20.05
N ARG A 482 -7.86 -10.94 -20.10
CA ARG A 482 -6.50 -10.94 -20.62
C ARG A 482 -6.33 -12.06 -21.61
N THR A 483 -5.71 -11.75 -22.76
CA THR A 483 -5.52 -12.70 -23.84
C THR A 483 -4.03 -12.78 -24.22
N LEU A 484 -3.55 -14.00 -24.43
CA LEU A 484 -2.23 -14.27 -25.00
C LEU A 484 -2.39 -15.22 -26.20
N VAL A 485 -1.53 -15.07 -27.21
CA VAL A 485 -1.42 -16.01 -28.32
C VAL A 485 0.01 -16.55 -28.37
N LEU A 486 0.14 -17.86 -28.44
CA LEU A 486 1.40 -18.60 -28.50
C LEU A 486 1.58 -19.21 -29.88
N ASP A 487 2.81 -19.22 -30.40
CA ASP A 487 3.19 -19.98 -31.59
C ASP A 487 3.30 -21.49 -31.28
N GLU A 488 3.58 -22.33 -32.28
CA GLU A 488 3.71 -23.77 -32.15
C GLU A 488 4.81 -24.22 -31.16
N ARG A 489 5.80 -23.35 -30.91
CA ARG A 489 6.89 -23.58 -29.94
C ARG A 489 6.50 -23.18 -28.52
N GLY A 490 5.34 -22.55 -28.34
CA GLY A 490 4.89 -21.99 -27.09
C GLY A 490 5.47 -20.61 -26.77
N VAL A 491 5.98 -19.87 -27.78
CA VAL A 491 6.47 -18.52 -27.61
C VAL A 491 5.31 -17.53 -27.73
N ILE A 492 5.24 -16.57 -26.81
CA ILE A 492 4.20 -15.54 -26.80
C ILE A 492 4.42 -14.58 -27.98
N VAL A 493 3.44 -14.49 -28.87
CA VAL A 493 3.47 -13.63 -30.06
C VAL A 493 2.53 -12.43 -29.94
N PHE A 494 1.50 -12.52 -29.10
CA PHE A 494 0.52 -11.47 -28.85
C PHE A 494 0.10 -11.45 -27.39
N THR A 495 -0.17 -10.27 -26.85
CA THR A 495 -0.79 -10.10 -25.53
C THR A 495 -1.74 -8.89 -25.56
N ALA A 496 -2.89 -9.00 -24.90
CA ALA A 496 -3.83 -7.91 -24.75
C ALA A 496 -4.47 -7.92 -23.36
N ASP A 497 -4.57 -6.74 -22.75
CA ASP A 497 -5.38 -6.50 -21.56
C ASP A 497 -6.67 -5.77 -21.98
N GLY A 498 -7.82 -6.38 -21.68
CA GLY A 498 -9.14 -5.93 -22.12
C GLY A 498 -9.69 -6.71 -23.31
N LYS A 499 -10.93 -6.38 -23.71
CA LYS A 499 -11.67 -7.07 -24.76
C LYS A 499 -10.90 -7.13 -26.08
N VAL A 500 -10.82 -8.32 -26.66
CA VAL A 500 -10.23 -8.58 -27.98
C VAL A 500 -11.37 -8.93 -28.96
N GLU A 501 -11.30 -8.41 -30.18
CA GLU A 501 -12.24 -8.70 -31.24
C GLU A 501 -11.74 -9.82 -32.15
N HIS A 502 -12.67 -10.53 -32.84
CA HIS A 502 -12.34 -11.63 -33.75
C HIS A 502 -11.24 -11.27 -34.77
N SER A 503 -11.28 -10.07 -35.33
CA SER A 503 -10.27 -9.61 -36.32
C SER A 503 -8.84 -9.55 -35.75
N GLN A 504 -8.71 -9.16 -34.48
CA GLN A 504 -7.41 -9.11 -33.79
C GLN A 504 -6.88 -10.51 -33.46
N LEU A 505 -7.77 -11.44 -33.14
CA LEU A 505 -7.40 -12.86 -32.94
C LEU A 505 -6.90 -13.48 -34.24
N VAL A 506 -7.60 -13.24 -35.36
CA VAL A 506 -7.18 -13.73 -36.68
C VAL A 506 -5.83 -13.16 -37.07
N GLU A 507 -5.58 -11.85 -36.88
CA GLU A 507 -4.30 -11.22 -37.14
C GLU A 507 -3.18 -11.85 -36.28
N ALA A 508 -3.44 -12.06 -34.99
CA ALA A 508 -2.47 -12.68 -34.09
C ALA A 508 -2.16 -14.15 -34.44
N ILE A 509 -3.16 -14.91 -34.95
CA ILE A 509 -2.97 -16.28 -35.45
C ILE A 509 -2.08 -16.27 -36.69
N GLU A 510 -2.34 -15.38 -37.66
CA GLU A 510 -1.51 -15.28 -38.86
C GLU A 510 -0.06 -14.85 -38.54
N ASP A 511 0.12 -13.96 -37.57
CA ASP A 511 1.44 -13.61 -37.05
C ASP A 511 2.14 -14.80 -36.39
N ALA A 512 1.40 -15.66 -35.68
CA ALA A 512 1.92 -16.87 -35.06
C ALA A 512 2.36 -17.91 -36.10
N LYS A 513 1.62 -18.03 -37.22
CA LYS A 513 1.97 -18.94 -38.36
C LYS A 513 3.24 -18.52 -39.08
N ASN A 514 3.57 -17.24 -39.09
CA ASN A 514 4.69 -16.67 -39.85
C ASN A 514 6.00 -16.63 -39.05
N LYS A 515 6.01 -17.01 -37.78
CA LYS A 515 7.18 -17.03 -36.90
C LYS A 515 7.67 -18.45 -36.63
#